data_513c1213ebc6f450b6f33a5ecb55a76f
#
_entry.id   513c1213ebc6f450b6f33a5ecb55a76f
#
_cell.length_a   1.000
_cell.length_b   1.000
_cell.length_c   1.000
_cell.angle_alpha   90.00
_cell.angle_beta   90.00
_cell.angle_gamma   90.00
#
_symmetry.space_group_name_H-M   'P 1'
#
loop_
_entity.id
_entity.type
_entity.pdbx_description
1 polymer ?
#
loop_
_entity_poly.entity_id
_entity_poly.type
_entity_poly.pdbx_seq_one_letter_code
_entity_poly.pdbx_strand_id
1 'polypeptide(L)'
;DLKKVCSTSQTGGGVEAAGGTVNIYDSTFTQTGYYDHNSVNLAASGGTGTVNVYGGSFTSENYGLYIFSSGGTINVYDGTFKAGEEKAVVKADLDLNSYPTATANINIYGGDFTGKIDIADKEEVHVEITGGTFADTGLTKEAFSAYTAEGTVVTEGPDGTFTVKELDETNGVAEVGGRYYASLQKAVDNAGKGETVTLLQDTAEDIVIPEGAELTLNLNGKTLANHENHTITNKGTLTITGDGTVDNVTHARAAIQNEPGGNVVLNGGAYTRSKENGQNAEASGGNSYYNIVNHGTMEINSGVSVTQNSPPA
;
A
#
# COMPACT_ATOMS: atom_id res chain seq x y z
N ASP A 1 1.69 -27.30 -20.89
CA ASP A 1 0.57 -27.10 -19.95
C ASP A 1 0.46 -28.30 -19.02
N LEU A 2 0.53 -28.05 -17.70
CA LEU A 2 0.29 -29.05 -16.66
C LEU A 2 -1.10 -28.83 -16.08
N LYS A 3 -1.96 -29.86 -16.15
CA LYS A 3 -3.34 -29.77 -15.64
C LYS A 3 -3.60 -30.98 -14.73
N LYS A 4 -3.98 -30.69 -13.47
CA LYS A 4 -4.29 -31.69 -12.45
C LYS A 4 -3.18 -32.73 -12.25
N VAL A 5 -1.93 -32.28 -12.27
CA VAL A 5 -0.77 -33.12 -11.98
C VAL A 5 -0.59 -33.24 -10.47
N CYS A 6 -0.34 -34.46 -10.01
CA CYS A 6 0.11 -34.69 -8.64
C CYS A 6 1.56 -35.20 -8.70
N SER A 7 2.48 -34.50 -8.12
CA SER A 7 3.90 -34.84 -8.09
C SER A 7 4.43 -34.81 -6.67
N THR A 8 5.19 -35.83 -6.30
CA THR A 8 5.92 -35.89 -5.03
C THR A 8 7.38 -36.18 -5.32
N SER A 9 8.28 -35.33 -4.81
CA SER A 9 9.71 -35.47 -4.95
C SER A 9 10.36 -35.51 -3.57
N GLN A 10 11.29 -36.44 -3.36
CA GLN A 10 12.08 -36.53 -2.12
C GLN A 10 13.40 -35.75 -2.21
N THR A 11 13.91 -35.54 -3.40
CA THR A 11 15.15 -34.81 -3.66
C THR A 11 15.04 -34.08 -4.99
N GLY A 12 15.37 -32.81 -5.02
CA GLY A 12 15.28 -32.01 -6.24
C GLY A 12 13.98 -31.21 -6.35
N GLY A 13 13.80 -30.50 -7.46
CA GLY A 13 12.68 -29.61 -7.70
C GLY A 13 11.43 -30.30 -8.25
N GLY A 14 10.33 -29.59 -8.22
CA GLY A 14 9.09 -29.99 -8.87
C GLY A 14 9.14 -29.71 -10.38
N VAL A 15 9.11 -28.44 -10.76
CA VAL A 15 9.14 -27.98 -12.16
C VAL A 15 10.06 -26.77 -12.31
N GLU A 16 10.92 -26.83 -13.30
CA GLU A 16 11.74 -25.70 -13.73
C GLU A 16 11.44 -25.33 -15.18
N ALA A 17 11.23 -24.06 -15.43
CA ALA A 17 11.22 -23.47 -16.77
C ALA A 17 12.62 -22.94 -17.08
N ALA A 18 13.46 -23.75 -17.73
CA ALA A 18 14.82 -23.37 -18.12
C ALA A 18 14.83 -22.82 -19.55
N GLY A 19 14.49 -21.55 -19.70
CA GLY A 19 14.41 -20.87 -20.99
C GLY A 19 13.11 -21.07 -21.78
N GLY A 20 12.20 -21.92 -21.29
CA GLY A 20 10.89 -22.15 -21.90
C GLY A 20 9.73 -21.66 -21.04
N THR A 21 8.50 -21.95 -21.44
CA THR A 21 7.29 -21.57 -20.69
C THR A 21 6.55 -22.78 -20.16
N VAL A 22 6.20 -22.76 -18.88
CA VAL A 22 5.37 -23.76 -18.22
C VAL A 22 4.11 -23.09 -17.70
N ASN A 23 2.94 -23.64 -18.06
CA ASN A 23 1.65 -23.22 -17.54
C ASN A 23 1.07 -24.33 -16.64
N ILE A 24 0.68 -23.96 -15.42
CA ILE A 24 0.20 -24.87 -14.38
C ILE A 24 -1.23 -24.52 -14.03
N TYR A 25 -2.11 -25.52 -14.11
CA TYR A 25 -3.52 -25.37 -13.81
C TYR A 25 -3.93 -26.40 -12.77
N ASP A 26 -4.39 -25.95 -11.60
CA ASP A 26 -5.05 -26.75 -10.58
C ASP A 26 -4.30 -28.09 -10.26
N SER A 27 -2.99 -27.96 -10.06
CA SER A 27 -2.07 -29.09 -9.86
C SER A 27 -1.58 -29.15 -8.42
N THR A 28 -1.17 -30.35 -7.96
CA THR A 28 -0.61 -30.54 -6.62
C THR A 28 0.86 -30.97 -6.72
N PHE A 29 1.73 -30.24 -6.05
CA PHE A 29 3.15 -30.54 -5.95
C PHE A 29 3.55 -30.63 -4.47
N THR A 30 4.18 -31.74 -4.10
CA THR A 30 4.74 -31.93 -2.76
C THR A 30 6.20 -32.30 -2.90
N GLN A 31 7.06 -31.47 -2.31
CA GLN A 31 8.50 -31.72 -2.24
C GLN A 31 8.85 -32.00 -0.77
N THR A 32 9.40 -33.20 -0.51
CA THR A 32 9.85 -33.63 0.79
C THR A 32 11.34 -33.89 0.78
N GLY A 33 12.02 -33.59 1.86
CA GLY A 33 13.45 -33.76 2.01
C GLY A 33 14.27 -32.58 1.48
N TYR A 34 15.39 -32.37 2.10
CA TYR A 34 16.31 -31.28 1.80
C TYR A 34 17.49 -31.81 0.97
N TYR A 35 17.68 -31.27 -0.20
CA TYR A 35 18.90 -31.46 -0.96
C TYR A 35 19.27 -30.11 -1.62
N ASP A 36 20.08 -29.31 -0.89
CA ASP A 36 20.62 -28.05 -1.40
C ASP A 36 19.56 -27.05 -1.93
N HIS A 37 20.03 -25.94 -2.52
CA HIS A 37 19.19 -24.87 -3.09
C HIS A 37 18.29 -25.30 -4.26
N ASN A 38 18.43 -26.51 -4.76
CA ASN A 38 17.59 -27.04 -5.87
C ASN A 38 16.28 -27.71 -5.40
N SER A 39 16.02 -27.77 -4.09
CA SER A 39 14.77 -28.36 -3.57
C SER A 39 13.68 -27.29 -3.55
N VAL A 40 13.06 -27.04 -4.71
CA VAL A 40 12.01 -26.05 -4.89
C VAL A 40 10.78 -26.66 -5.57
N ASN A 41 9.59 -26.13 -5.32
CA ASN A 41 8.41 -26.58 -6.03
C ASN A 41 8.42 -26.09 -7.48
N LEU A 42 8.61 -24.80 -7.69
CA LEU A 42 8.57 -24.17 -9.00
C LEU A 42 9.77 -23.23 -9.16
N ALA A 43 10.46 -23.36 -10.28
CA ALA A 43 11.60 -22.52 -10.61
C ALA A 43 11.53 -21.95 -12.02
N ALA A 44 12.11 -20.77 -12.20
CA ALA A 44 12.40 -20.21 -13.51
C ALA A 44 13.91 -19.90 -13.61
N SER A 45 14.49 -20.16 -14.80
CA SER A 45 15.90 -19.97 -15.07
C SER A 45 16.18 -19.73 -16.56
N GLY A 46 17.46 -19.65 -16.94
CA GLY A 46 17.88 -19.50 -18.33
C GLY A 46 17.52 -18.15 -18.96
N GLY A 47 17.29 -17.13 -18.16
CA GLY A 47 17.01 -15.75 -18.60
C GLY A 47 15.61 -15.53 -19.18
N THR A 48 15.05 -16.50 -19.88
CA THR A 48 13.72 -16.43 -20.53
C THR A 48 12.73 -17.46 -20.01
N GLY A 49 13.10 -18.27 -19.01
CA GLY A 49 12.22 -19.26 -18.40
C GLY A 49 11.02 -18.57 -17.76
N THR A 50 9.82 -19.06 -18.05
CA THR A 50 8.58 -18.49 -17.54
C THR A 50 7.70 -19.57 -16.92
N VAL A 51 7.26 -19.36 -15.68
CA VAL A 51 6.27 -20.20 -15.01
C VAL A 51 5.00 -19.39 -14.78
N ASN A 52 3.87 -19.87 -15.27
CA ASN A 52 2.56 -19.28 -15.02
C ASN A 52 1.73 -20.26 -14.18
N VAL A 53 1.25 -19.81 -13.02
CA VAL A 53 0.44 -20.61 -12.10
C VAL A 53 -0.97 -20.04 -12.02
N TYR A 54 -1.93 -20.80 -12.47
CA TYR A 54 -3.35 -20.43 -12.49
C TYR A 54 -4.15 -21.08 -11.35
N GLY A 55 -3.50 -21.89 -10.51
CA GLY A 55 -4.08 -22.53 -9.34
C GLY A 55 -3.34 -23.80 -8.96
N GLY A 56 -3.69 -24.35 -7.81
CA GLY A 56 -3.12 -25.59 -7.31
C GLY A 56 -2.58 -25.50 -5.88
N SER A 57 -1.93 -26.54 -5.41
CA SER A 57 -1.34 -26.63 -4.08
C SER A 57 0.13 -27.03 -4.15
N PHE A 58 1.00 -26.23 -3.58
CA PHE A 58 2.44 -26.35 -3.66
C PHE A 58 3.05 -26.35 -2.26
N THR A 59 3.47 -27.52 -1.79
CA THR A 59 4.08 -27.66 -0.47
C THR A 59 5.53 -28.13 -0.62
N SER A 60 6.45 -27.46 0.03
CA SER A 60 7.87 -27.80 0.05
C SER A 60 8.41 -27.78 1.48
N GLU A 61 9.29 -28.72 1.81
CA GLU A 61 10.10 -28.64 3.02
C GLU A 61 11.28 -27.68 2.89
N ASN A 62 11.48 -27.10 1.70
CA ASN A 62 12.48 -26.09 1.42
C ASN A 62 11.84 -24.86 0.80
N TYR A 63 12.11 -24.51 -0.47
CA TYR A 63 11.62 -23.31 -1.12
C TYR A 63 10.32 -23.56 -1.93
N GLY A 64 9.44 -22.55 -1.97
CA GLY A 64 8.22 -22.56 -2.78
C GLY A 64 8.50 -22.18 -4.24
N LEU A 65 8.57 -20.88 -4.51
CA LEU A 65 8.87 -20.28 -5.81
C LEU A 65 10.31 -19.75 -5.80
N TYR A 66 11.09 -20.05 -6.84
CA TYR A 66 12.46 -19.58 -6.91
C TYR A 66 12.88 -19.19 -8.33
N ILE A 67 13.41 -17.98 -8.48
CA ILE A 67 14.13 -17.58 -9.69
C ILE A 67 15.63 -17.69 -9.42
N PHE A 68 16.26 -18.61 -10.16
CA PHE A 68 17.69 -18.88 -10.03
C PHE A 68 18.57 -17.82 -10.66
N SER A 69 19.86 -17.95 -10.42
CA SER A 69 20.99 -17.06 -10.79
C SER A 69 20.95 -16.51 -12.20
N SER A 70 20.42 -17.23 -13.18
CA SER A 70 20.35 -16.82 -14.58
C SER A 70 19.08 -16.05 -14.95
N GLY A 71 18.20 -15.80 -13.97
CA GLY A 71 16.98 -15.03 -14.18
C GLY A 71 15.83 -15.79 -14.84
N GLY A 72 14.68 -15.16 -14.87
CA GLY A 72 13.44 -15.69 -15.42
C GLY A 72 12.20 -14.95 -14.91
N THR A 73 11.02 -15.51 -15.18
CA THR A 73 9.74 -14.92 -14.77
C THR A 73 8.84 -15.95 -14.10
N ILE A 74 8.21 -15.55 -12.99
CA ILE A 74 7.15 -16.33 -12.35
C ILE A 74 5.91 -15.45 -12.22
N ASN A 75 4.79 -15.91 -12.77
CA ASN A 75 3.49 -15.26 -12.67
C ASN A 75 2.55 -16.18 -11.88
N VAL A 76 1.99 -15.67 -10.78
CA VAL A 76 1.03 -16.41 -9.94
C VAL A 76 -0.30 -15.69 -9.97
N TYR A 77 -1.30 -16.35 -10.50
CA TYR A 77 -2.68 -15.84 -10.55
C TYR A 77 -3.52 -16.36 -9.39
N ASP A 78 -3.27 -17.60 -8.94
CA ASP A 78 -3.93 -18.22 -7.79
C ASP A 78 -3.16 -19.47 -7.36
N GLY A 79 -3.47 -20.00 -6.17
CA GLY A 79 -2.90 -21.22 -5.63
C GLY A 79 -2.50 -21.08 -4.16
N THR A 80 -2.18 -22.23 -3.55
CA THR A 80 -1.68 -22.27 -2.17
C THR A 80 -0.22 -22.70 -2.16
N PHE A 81 0.64 -21.90 -1.56
CA PHE A 81 2.08 -22.12 -1.54
C PHE A 81 2.58 -22.16 -0.09
N LYS A 82 3.26 -23.24 0.26
CA LYS A 82 3.85 -23.40 1.59
C LYS A 82 5.31 -23.84 1.48
N ALA A 83 6.20 -23.04 2.05
CA ALA A 83 7.61 -23.41 2.24
C ALA A 83 7.83 -24.12 3.57
N GLY A 84 9.00 -24.72 3.74
CA GLY A 84 9.45 -25.29 4.98
C GLY A 84 9.64 -24.22 6.07
N GLU A 85 9.75 -24.68 7.32
CA GLU A 85 10.00 -23.78 8.45
C GLU A 85 11.28 -22.98 8.20
N GLU A 86 11.19 -21.66 8.43
CA GLU A 86 12.28 -20.70 8.19
C GLU A 86 12.77 -20.63 6.72
N LYS A 87 12.05 -21.21 5.78
CA LYS A 87 12.38 -21.18 4.35
C LYS A 87 11.53 -20.16 3.58
N ALA A 88 12.05 -19.76 2.41
CA ALA A 88 11.33 -18.79 1.57
C ALA A 88 10.26 -19.46 0.70
N VAL A 89 9.03 -18.93 0.79
CA VAL A 89 7.96 -19.28 -0.13
C VAL A 89 8.14 -18.56 -1.45
N VAL A 90 8.75 -17.37 -1.44
CA VAL A 90 9.13 -16.61 -2.62
C VAL A 90 10.61 -16.23 -2.51
N LYS A 91 11.42 -16.62 -3.49
CA LYS A 91 12.86 -16.35 -3.52
C LYS A 91 13.31 -15.92 -4.91
N ALA A 92 14.16 -14.91 -4.96
CA ALA A 92 14.90 -14.52 -6.15
C ALA A 92 16.33 -14.13 -5.78
N ASP A 93 17.30 -14.72 -6.50
CA ASP A 93 18.70 -14.39 -6.34
C ASP A 93 19.43 -14.53 -7.69
N LEU A 94 20.08 -13.46 -8.16
CA LEU A 94 20.77 -13.39 -9.43
C LEU A 94 22.27 -13.43 -9.24
N ASP A 95 22.99 -14.19 -10.07
CA ASP A 95 24.46 -14.11 -10.20
C ASP A 95 24.83 -13.25 -11.41
N LEU A 96 24.91 -11.96 -11.22
CA LEU A 96 25.26 -11.00 -12.27
C LEU A 96 26.73 -11.08 -12.72
N ASN A 97 27.58 -11.80 -11.98
CA ASN A 97 28.96 -12.07 -12.43
C ASN A 97 28.98 -13.10 -13.56
N SER A 98 28.17 -14.16 -13.40
CA SER A 98 28.06 -15.22 -14.42
C SER A 98 27.02 -14.88 -15.50
N TYR A 99 25.98 -14.11 -15.15
CA TYR A 99 24.85 -13.74 -16.02
C TYR A 99 24.59 -12.22 -15.95
N PRO A 100 25.42 -11.38 -16.57
CA PRO A 100 25.38 -9.91 -16.39
C PRO A 100 24.14 -9.22 -16.95
N THR A 101 23.30 -9.92 -17.71
CA THR A 101 22.03 -9.41 -18.27
C THR A 101 20.81 -10.14 -17.70
N ALA A 102 21.00 -10.95 -16.65
CA ALA A 102 19.89 -11.66 -16.03
C ALA A 102 18.91 -10.69 -15.36
N THR A 103 17.62 -10.96 -15.49
CA THR A 103 16.56 -10.29 -14.77
C THR A 103 15.65 -11.31 -14.11
N ALA A 104 15.14 -11.01 -12.91
CA ALA A 104 14.15 -11.81 -12.23
C ALA A 104 12.85 -11.01 -12.09
N ASN A 105 11.75 -11.58 -12.56
CA ASN A 105 10.44 -10.96 -12.46
C ASN A 105 9.47 -11.90 -11.73
N ILE A 106 8.92 -11.47 -10.61
CA ILE A 106 7.89 -12.22 -9.86
C ILE A 106 6.65 -11.34 -9.78
N ASN A 107 5.58 -11.80 -10.43
CA ASN A 107 4.30 -11.11 -10.46
C ASN A 107 3.26 -11.98 -9.75
N ILE A 108 2.68 -11.46 -8.65
CA ILE A 108 1.69 -12.17 -7.84
C ILE A 108 0.37 -11.40 -7.87
N TYR A 109 -0.60 -11.99 -8.54
CA TYR A 109 -1.94 -11.43 -8.70
C TYR A 109 -2.93 -11.99 -7.67
N GLY A 110 -2.62 -13.12 -7.04
CA GLY A 110 -3.45 -13.80 -6.04
C GLY A 110 -2.77 -15.04 -5.46
N GLY A 111 -3.49 -15.74 -4.58
CA GLY A 111 -3.04 -16.96 -3.92
C GLY A 111 -2.69 -16.77 -2.45
N ASP A 112 -2.46 -17.90 -1.76
CA ASP A 112 -2.12 -17.96 -0.34
C ASP A 112 -0.68 -18.45 -0.15
N PHE A 113 0.13 -17.66 0.52
CA PHE A 113 1.55 -17.94 0.70
C PHE A 113 1.90 -18.06 2.20
N THR A 114 2.61 -19.14 2.54
CA THR A 114 3.12 -19.34 3.90
C THR A 114 4.62 -19.61 3.85
N GLY A 115 5.40 -18.74 4.47
CA GLY A 115 6.86 -18.79 4.53
C GLY A 115 7.51 -17.45 4.24
N LYS A 116 8.83 -17.38 4.37
CA LYS A 116 9.59 -16.14 4.21
C LYS A 116 9.57 -15.62 2.77
N ILE A 117 9.75 -14.33 2.63
CA ILE A 117 10.05 -13.66 1.37
C ILE A 117 11.53 -13.29 1.41
N ASP A 118 12.33 -13.85 0.49
CA ASP A 118 13.78 -13.68 0.42
C ASP A 118 14.17 -13.21 -0.99
N ILE A 119 14.19 -11.90 -1.16
CA ILE A 119 14.43 -11.24 -2.43
C ILE A 119 15.75 -10.47 -2.35
N ALA A 120 16.66 -10.77 -3.27
CA ALA A 120 17.93 -10.05 -3.36
C ALA A 120 17.70 -8.58 -3.70
N ASP A 121 18.37 -7.69 -2.97
CA ASP A 121 18.38 -6.24 -3.21
C ASP A 121 19.27 -5.92 -4.41
N LYS A 122 18.70 -6.05 -5.62
CA LYS A 122 19.37 -5.80 -6.91
C LYS A 122 18.38 -5.14 -7.87
N GLU A 123 18.85 -4.18 -8.66
CA GLU A 123 17.99 -3.46 -9.63
C GLU A 123 17.34 -4.38 -10.66
N GLU A 124 17.94 -5.51 -10.95
CA GLU A 124 17.47 -6.49 -11.93
C GLU A 124 16.43 -7.48 -11.34
N VAL A 125 16.12 -7.36 -10.05
CA VAL A 125 15.11 -8.19 -9.39
C VAL A 125 13.85 -7.37 -9.15
N HIS A 126 12.79 -7.73 -9.84
CA HIS A 126 11.49 -7.05 -9.79
C HIS A 126 10.44 -7.97 -9.16
N VAL A 127 9.79 -7.50 -8.10
CA VAL A 127 8.66 -8.18 -7.48
C VAL A 127 7.48 -7.24 -7.47
N GLU A 128 6.35 -7.68 -7.99
CA GLU A 128 5.11 -6.92 -8.02
C GLU A 128 3.96 -7.78 -7.49
N ILE A 129 3.38 -7.38 -6.36
CA ILE A 129 2.27 -8.07 -5.73
C ILE A 129 1.03 -7.19 -5.81
N THR A 130 0.00 -7.65 -6.51
CA THR A 130 -1.28 -6.95 -6.63
C THR A 130 -2.39 -7.61 -5.83
N GLY A 131 -2.20 -8.85 -5.38
CA GLY A 131 -3.18 -9.58 -4.60
C GLY A 131 -2.58 -10.76 -3.84
N GLY A 132 -3.40 -11.36 -2.98
CA GLY A 132 -3.04 -12.57 -2.23
C GLY A 132 -2.87 -12.37 -0.72
N THR A 133 -2.62 -13.48 -0.03
CA THR A 133 -2.46 -13.55 1.42
C THR A 133 -1.07 -14.12 1.74
N PHE A 134 -0.36 -13.52 2.69
CA PHE A 134 1.03 -13.84 2.99
C PHE A 134 1.22 -13.98 4.50
N ALA A 135 1.45 -15.21 4.96
CA ALA A 135 1.76 -15.54 6.34
C ALA A 135 3.25 -15.88 6.51
N ASP A 136 3.78 -15.64 7.70
CA ASP A 136 5.15 -15.99 8.10
C ASP A 136 6.25 -15.38 7.21
N THR A 137 6.00 -14.19 6.64
CA THR A 137 6.90 -13.55 5.67
C THR A 137 8.27 -13.18 6.25
N GLY A 138 8.35 -12.99 7.55
CA GLY A 138 9.54 -12.49 8.24
C GLY A 138 9.79 -10.98 8.04
N LEU A 139 8.83 -10.24 7.48
CA LEU A 139 8.93 -8.82 7.17
C LEU A 139 8.01 -7.98 8.05
N THR A 140 8.35 -6.71 8.24
CA THR A 140 7.39 -5.71 8.71
C THR A 140 6.45 -5.31 7.58
N LYS A 141 5.31 -4.71 7.92
CA LYS A 141 4.35 -4.21 6.92
C LYS A 141 4.99 -3.25 5.92
N GLU A 142 5.85 -2.35 6.40
CA GLU A 142 6.55 -1.36 5.55
C GLU A 142 7.50 -2.06 4.56
N ALA A 143 8.29 -3.04 5.03
CA ALA A 143 9.20 -3.79 4.18
C ALA A 143 8.43 -4.65 3.16
N PHE A 144 7.32 -5.26 3.58
CA PHE A 144 6.45 -6.04 2.68
C PHE A 144 5.79 -5.15 1.62
N SER A 145 5.33 -3.96 2.02
CA SER A 145 4.66 -3.02 1.11
C SER A 145 5.57 -2.52 -0.03
N ALA A 146 6.89 -2.62 0.13
CA ALA A 146 7.83 -2.28 -0.95
C ALA A 146 7.73 -3.23 -2.16
N TYR A 147 7.13 -4.41 -1.99
CA TYR A 147 6.90 -5.37 -3.07
C TYR A 147 5.51 -5.26 -3.70
N THR A 148 4.63 -4.40 -3.18
CA THR A 148 3.26 -4.28 -3.68
C THR A 148 3.15 -3.22 -4.77
N ALA A 149 2.27 -3.48 -5.73
CA ALA A 149 2.03 -2.56 -6.84
C ALA A 149 1.39 -1.25 -6.36
N GLU A 150 1.61 -0.19 -7.12
CA GLU A 150 0.83 1.03 -6.96
C GLU A 150 -0.66 0.74 -7.20
N GLY A 151 -1.52 1.39 -6.43
CA GLY A 151 -2.97 1.12 -6.50
C GLY A 151 -3.42 -0.11 -5.71
N THR A 152 -2.59 -0.61 -4.80
CA THR A 152 -2.94 -1.67 -3.86
C THR A 152 -2.94 -1.19 -2.41
N VAL A 153 -3.59 -1.96 -1.56
CA VAL A 153 -3.54 -1.78 -0.10
C VAL A 153 -3.10 -3.07 0.59
N VAL A 154 -2.22 -2.91 1.58
CA VAL A 154 -1.79 -4.00 2.47
C VAL A 154 -2.53 -3.87 3.80
N THR A 155 -3.26 -4.91 4.18
CA THR A 155 -3.84 -5.04 5.52
C THR A 155 -3.09 -6.11 6.29
N GLU A 156 -2.82 -5.87 7.57
CA GLU A 156 -2.17 -6.82 8.47
C GLU A 156 -3.19 -7.36 9.45
N GLY A 157 -3.33 -8.68 9.48
CA GLY A 157 -4.17 -9.39 10.43
C GLY A 157 -3.51 -9.47 11.82
N PRO A 158 -4.29 -9.86 12.85
CA PRO A 158 -3.79 -9.98 14.24
C PRO A 158 -2.73 -11.08 14.41
N ASP A 159 -2.62 -11.99 13.47
CA ASP A 159 -1.63 -13.06 13.39
C ASP A 159 -0.38 -12.70 12.58
N GLY A 160 -0.27 -11.44 12.13
CA GLY A 160 0.84 -10.97 11.28
C GLY A 160 0.71 -11.35 9.81
N THR A 161 -0.46 -11.89 9.39
CA THR A 161 -0.73 -12.19 7.99
C THR A 161 -1.00 -10.91 7.21
N PHE A 162 -0.32 -10.72 6.08
CA PHE A 162 -0.58 -9.64 5.16
C PHE A 162 -1.57 -10.07 4.07
N THR A 163 -2.55 -9.23 3.81
CA THR A 163 -3.47 -9.36 2.68
C THR A 163 -3.30 -8.17 1.75
N VAL A 164 -3.05 -8.43 0.47
CA VAL A 164 -2.94 -7.43 -0.59
C VAL A 164 -4.20 -7.45 -1.43
N LYS A 165 -4.77 -6.27 -1.70
CA LYS A 165 -5.91 -6.08 -2.57
C LYS A 165 -5.73 -4.85 -3.43
N GLU A 166 -6.29 -4.86 -4.64
CA GLU A 166 -6.44 -3.63 -5.41
C GLU A 166 -7.32 -2.63 -4.65
N LEU A 167 -7.00 -1.36 -4.80
CA LEU A 167 -7.81 -0.28 -4.27
C LEU A 167 -9.07 -0.10 -5.11
N ASP A 168 -10.19 0.06 -4.42
CA ASP A 168 -11.50 0.35 -5.00
C ASP A 168 -12.27 1.36 -4.13
N GLU A 169 -13.51 1.65 -4.46
CA GLU A 169 -14.36 2.57 -3.72
C GLU A 169 -14.63 2.16 -2.25
N THR A 170 -14.43 0.87 -1.92
CA THR A 170 -14.75 0.32 -0.59
C THR A 170 -13.56 0.30 0.35
N ASN A 171 -12.33 0.25 -0.17
CA ASN A 171 -11.10 0.13 0.61
C ASN A 171 -10.12 1.29 0.40
N GLY A 172 -10.32 2.13 -0.61
CA GLY A 172 -9.57 3.35 -0.84
C GLY A 172 -9.90 4.43 0.19
N VAL A 173 -8.92 5.26 0.54
CA VAL A 173 -9.12 6.44 1.42
C VAL A 173 -9.63 7.63 0.60
N ALA A 174 -9.13 7.80 -0.60
CA ALA A 174 -9.53 8.88 -1.50
C ALA A 174 -9.53 8.43 -2.96
N GLU A 175 -10.28 9.16 -3.78
CA GLU A 175 -10.35 8.98 -5.22
C GLU A 175 -10.04 10.30 -5.94
N VAL A 176 -9.30 10.23 -7.05
CA VAL A 176 -9.11 11.32 -8.00
C VAL A 176 -8.97 10.77 -9.42
N GLY A 177 -9.71 11.32 -10.37
CA GLY A 177 -9.63 10.93 -11.78
C GLY A 177 -9.95 9.46 -12.08
N GLY A 178 -10.80 8.81 -11.26
CA GLY A 178 -11.14 7.39 -11.38
C GLY A 178 -10.10 6.43 -10.79
N ARG A 179 -9.08 6.95 -10.07
CA ARG A 179 -8.08 6.15 -9.37
C ARG A 179 -8.26 6.25 -7.86
N TYR A 180 -8.07 5.13 -7.19
CA TYR A 180 -8.18 5.02 -5.74
C TYR A 180 -6.82 5.06 -5.07
N TYR A 181 -6.74 5.68 -3.88
CA TYR A 181 -5.50 5.87 -3.14
C TYR A 181 -5.66 5.41 -1.69
N ALA A 182 -4.60 4.80 -1.15
CA ALA A 182 -4.55 4.32 0.23
C ALA A 182 -4.32 5.44 1.26
N SER A 183 -4.06 6.68 0.83
CA SER A 183 -3.98 7.86 1.68
C SER A 183 -4.46 9.11 0.94
N LEU A 184 -4.98 10.06 1.71
CA LEU A 184 -5.45 11.33 1.15
C LEU A 184 -4.27 12.16 0.59
N GLN A 185 -3.10 12.15 1.27
CA GLN A 185 -1.93 12.87 0.77
C GLN A 185 -1.49 12.35 -0.61
N LYS A 186 -1.47 11.01 -0.81
CA LYS A 186 -1.14 10.46 -2.12
C LYS A 186 -2.12 10.88 -3.21
N ALA A 187 -3.42 10.95 -2.90
CA ALA A 187 -4.42 11.45 -3.85
C ALA A 187 -4.19 12.93 -4.19
N VAL A 188 -3.86 13.75 -3.18
CA VAL A 188 -3.51 15.17 -3.35
C VAL A 188 -2.28 15.34 -4.24
N ASP A 189 -1.23 14.55 -4.00
CA ASP A 189 0.04 14.62 -4.74
C ASP A 189 -0.11 14.21 -6.22
N ASN A 190 -1.11 13.37 -6.52
CA ASN A 190 -1.40 12.87 -7.87
C ASN A 190 -2.55 13.62 -8.56
N ALA A 191 -3.21 14.55 -7.88
CA ALA A 191 -4.29 15.33 -8.48
C ALA A 191 -3.74 16.29 -9.54
N GLY A 192 -4.31 16.23 -10.73
CA GLY A 192 -4.07 17.20 -11.78
C GLY A 192 -4.70 18.56 -11.46
N LYS A 193 -4.28 19.58 -12.19
CA LYS A 193 -4.79 20.93 -12.01
C LYS A 193 -6.31 21.01 -12.18
N GLY A 194 -7.00 21.49 -11.14
CA GLY A 194 -8.46 21.67 -11.11
C GLY A 194 -9.24 20.37 -10.86
N GLU A 195 -8.58 19.25 -10.63
CA GLU A 195 -9.25 18.00 -10.31
C GLU A 195 -9.86 18.01 -8.90
N THR A 196 -10.83 17.11 -8.72
CA THR A 196 -11.47 16.89 -7.44
C THR A 196 -10.93 15.62 -6.81
N VAL A 197 -10.37 15.77 -5.61
CA VAL A 197 -10.03 14.67 -4.70
C VAL A 197 -11.25 14.42 -3.81
N THR A 198 -11.82 13.23 -3.86
CA THR A 198 -12.98 12.85 -3.07
C THR A 198 -12.56 11.94 -1.91
N LEU A 199 -12.88 12.33 -0.68
CA LEU A 199 -12.63 11.50 0.50
C LEU A 199 -13.66 10.35 0.56
N LEU A 200 -13.20 9.12 0.69
CA LEU A 200 -14.05 7.92 0.68
C LEU A 200 -14.27 7.32 2.06
N GLN A 201 -13.33 7.55 2.99
CA GLN A 201 -13.39 7.05 4.37
C GLN A 201 -12.99 8.16 5.34
N ASP A 202 -13.39 8.01 6.60
CA ASP A 202 -12.81 8.81 7.68
C ASP A 202 -11.32 8.48 7.80
N THR A 203 -10.47 9.49 7.88
CA THR A 203 -9.02 9.30 7.99
C THR A 203 -8.37 10.27 8.95
N ALA A 204 -7.17 9.91 9.43
CA ALA A 204 -6.33 10.77 10.24
C ALA A 204 -4.99 10.97 9.53
N GLU A 205 -4.85 12.13 8.89
CA GLU A 205 -3.67 12.51 8.12
C GLU A 205 -3.39 14.01 8.25
N ASP A 206 -2.11 14.38 8.30
CA ASP A 206 -1.67 15.76 8.16
C ASP A 206 -1.39 16.02 6.67
N ILE A 207 -2.31 16.66 5.96
CA ILE A 207 -2.17 16.87 4.52
C ILE A 207 -1.58 18.23 4.18
N VAL A 208 -0.77 18.26 3.14
CA VAL A 208 -0.17 19.46 2.59
C VAL A 208 -0.60 19.62 1.13
N ILE A 209 -1.24 20.75 0.83
CA ILE A 209 -1.48 21.17 -0.54
C ILE A 209 -0.23 21.91 -1.02
N PRO A 210 0.54 21.39 -1.97
CA PRO A 210 1.81 21.99 -2.37
C PRO A 210 1.63 23.33 -3.11
N GLU A 211 2.69 24.12 -3.13
CA GLU A 211 2.74 25.36 -3.89
C GLU A 211 2.52 25.06 -5.39
N GLY A 212 1.68 25.85 -6.04
CA GLY A 212 1.31 25.68 -7.45
C GLY A 212 0.23 24.64 -7.71
N ALA A 213 -0.12 23.81 -6.73
CA ALA A 213 -1.28 22.92 -6.86
C ALA A 213 -2.59 23.74 -6.89
N GLU A 214 -3.54 23.25 -7.67
CA GLU A 214 -4.90 23.79 -7.74
C GLU A 214 -5.86 22.60 -7.78
N LEU A 215 -6.62 22.38 -6.71
CA LEU A 215 -7.53 21.25 -6.61
C LEU A 215 -8.76 21.55 -5.74
N THR A 216 -9.75 20.68 -5.87
CA THR A 216 -10.92 20.65 -5.00
C THR A 216 -10.85 19.42 -4.10
N LEU A 217 -11.03 19.61 -2.79
CA LEU A 217 -11.24 18.52 -1.83
C LEU A 217 -12.73 18.40 -1.52
N ASN A 218 -13.35 17.31 -1.93
CA ASN A 218 -14.70 16.96 -1.57
C ASN A 218 -14.69 16.07 -0.31
N LEU A 219 -15.21 16.57 0.80
CA LEU A 219 -15.25 15.84 2.07
C LEU A 219 -16.22 14.65 2.03
N ASN A 220 -17.23 14.67 1.17
CA ASN A 220 -18.14 13.54 0.91
C ASN A 220 -18.76 12.93 2.18
N GLY A 221 -19.11 13.77 3.16
CA GLY A 221 -19.68 13.35 4.43
C GLY A 221 -18.69 12.70 5.41
N LYS A 222 -17.40 12.72 5.11
CA LYS A 222 -16.36 12.06 5.92
C LYS A 222 -15.64 13.03 6.84
N THR A 223 -14.90 12.45 7.78
CA THR A 223 -14.05 13.19 8.72
C THR A 223 -12.58 13.03 8.33
N LEU A 224 -11.92 14.17 8.11
CA LEU A 224 -10.47 14.27 8.05
C LEU A 224 -9.99 14.82 9.39
N ALA A 225 -9.36 13.99 10.22
CA ALA A 225 -8.64 14.40 11.41
C ALA A 225 -7.13 14.53 11.11
N ASN A 226 -6.41 15.21 12.00
CA ASN A 226 -4.95 15.27 11.91
C ASN A 226 -4.29 14.12 12.68
N HIS A 227 -3.00 13.89 12.38
CA HIS A 227 -2.13 13.03 13.17
C HIS A 227 -1.34 13.84 14.24
N GLU A 228 -0.51 14.79 13.83
CA GLU A 228 0.36 15.56 14.74
C GLU A 228 0.36 17.08 14.48
N ASN A 229 0.15 17.49 13.23
CA ASN A 229 0.28 18.88 12.81
C ASN A 229 -1.08 19.56 12.56
N HIS A 230 -1.10 20.62 11.74
CA HIS A 230 -2.34 21.13 11.17
C HIS A 230 -2.97 20.07 10.28
N THR A 231 -4.29 19.93 10.32
CA THR A 231 -4.97 18.90 9.52
C THR A 231 -4.79 19.16 8.03
N ILE A 232 -4.92 20.44 7.63
CA ILE A 232 -4.61 20.89 6.27
C ILE A 232 -3.64 22.04 6.33
N THR A 233 -2.46 21.91 5.73
CA THR A 233 -1.55 23.01 5.45
C THR A 233 -1.62 23.36 3.97
N ASN A 234 -2.21 24.51 3.63
CA ASN A 234 -2.36 24.93 2.24
C ASN A 234 -1.28 25.94 1.82
N LYS A 235 -0.54 25.61 0.77
CA LYS A 235 0.41 26.49 0.09
C LYS A 235 0.01 26.79 -1.36
N GLY A 236 -1.03 26.12 -1.87
CA GLY A 236 -1.55 26.23 -3.22
C GLY A 236 -2.93 26.89 -3.29
N THR A 237 -3.73 26.45 -4.22
CA THR A 237 -5.13 26.84 -4.39
C THR A 237 -6.03 25.65 -4.06
N LEU A 238 -6.78 25.76 -2.97
CA LEU A 238 -7.64 24.70 -2.45
C LEU A 238 -9.08 25.19 -2.36
N THR A 239 -9.98 24.46 -2.98
CA THR A 239 -11.43 24.59 -2.74
C THR A 239 -11.90 23.38 -1.91
N ILE A 240 -12.62 23.61 -0.81
CA ILE A 240 -13.23 22.53 -0.02
C ILE A 240 -14.74 22.55 -0.22
N THR A 241 -15.29 21.38 -0.53
CA THR A 241 -16.72 21.19 -0.82
C THR A 241 -17.29 19.98 -0.09
N GLY A 242 -18.60 19.82 -0.17
CA GLY A 242 -19.32 18.70 0.41
C GLY A 242 -19.55 18.85 1.91
N ASP A 243 -20.46 18.02 2.41
CA ASP A 243 -20.65 17.84 3.85
C ASP A 243 -19.47 17.01 4.39
N GLY A 244 -19.15 17.17 5.65
CA GLY A 244 -18.07 16.46 6.32
C GLY A 244 -17.36 17.34 7.33
N THR A 245 -16.30 16.82 7.92
CA THR A 245 -15.58 17.52 9.00
C THR A 245 -14.08 17.52 8.75
N VAL A 246 -13.45 18.67 8.93
CA VAL A 246 -12.00 18.81 9.08
C VAL A 246 -11.73 19.13 10.55
N ASP A 247 -11.20 18.15 11.28
CA ASP A 247 -10.98 18.23 12.72
C ASP A 247 -9.49 18.27 13.06
N ASN A 248 -9.11 19.08 14.02
CA ASN A 248 -7.77 19.04 14.59
C ASN A 248 -7.84 18.57 16.05
N VAL A 249 -7.10 17.52 16.36
CA VAL A 249 -7.06 16.91 17.70
C VAL A 249 -5.76 17.19 18.46
N THR A 250 -4.85 17.96 17.87
CA THR A 250 -3.54 18.27 18.45
C THR A 250 -3.53 19.69 19.03
N HIS A 251 -2.93 19.83 20.21
CA HIS A 251 -2.78 21.12 20.87
C HIS A 251 -1.99 22.12 19.99
N ALA A 252 -2.45 23.37 19.98
CA ALA A 252 -1.83 24.48 19.24
C ALA A 252 -1.70 24.24 17.72
N ARG A 253 -2.62 23.49 17.13
CA ARG A 253 -2.73 23.28 15.69
C ARG A 253 -4.14 23.62 15.21
N ALA A 254 -4.27 23.98 13.95
CA ALA A 254 -5.53 24.35 13.30
C ALA A 254 -6.07 23.22 12.42
N ALA A 255 -7.36 23.21 12.18
CA ALA A 255 -7.95 22.39 11.13
C ALA A 255 -7.45 22.83 9.73
N ILE A 256 -7.31 24.16 9.53
CA ILE A 256 -6.67 24.70 8.31
C ILE A 256 -5.63 25.73 8.69
N GLN A 257 -4.41 25.54 8.19
CA GLN A 257 -3.34 26.52 8.13
C GLN A 257 -3.15 26.94 6.68
N ASN A 258 -3.59 28.14 6.31
CA ASN A 258 -3.35 28.70 4.98
C ASN A 258 -2.09 29.57 5.02
N GLU A 259 -1.06 29.17 4.29
CA GLU A 259 0.25 29.82 4.27
C GLU A 259 0.26 31.08 3.40
N PRO A 260 1.27 31.95 3.52
CA PRO A 260 1.42 33.08 2.61
C PRO A 260 1.48 32.65 1.15
N GLY A 261 0.66 33.25 0.30
CA GLY A 261 0.49 32.88 -1.10
C GLY A 261 -0.56 31.80 -1.36
N GLY A 262 -0.98 31.09 -0.32
CA GLY A 262 -2.07 30.12 -0.43
C GLY A 262 -3.44 30.79 -0.64
N ASN A 263 -4.29 30.15 -1.39
CA ASN A 263 -5.67 30.57 -1.63
C ASN A 263 -6.64 29.46 -1.23
N VAL A 264 -7.62 29.74 -0.37
CA VAL A 264 -8.61 28.75 0.11
C VAL A 264 -10.02 29.29 -0.13
N VAL A 265 -10.87 28.43 -0.69
CA VAL A 265 -12.31 28.68 -0.80
C VAL A 265 -13.06 27.56 -0.07
N LEU A 266 -13.85 27.92 0.93
CA LEU A 266 -14.67 27.00 1.69
C LEU A 266 -16.13 27.11 1.21
N ASN A 267 -16.62 26.03 0.57
CA ASN A 267 -17.99 25.92 0.05
C ASN A 267 -18.83 24.90 0.83
N GLY A 268 -18.37 24.42 1.96
CA GLY A 268 -19.04 23.45 2.80
C GLY A 268 -18.16 22.96 3.95
N GLY A 269 -18.65 21.96 4.66
CA GLY A 269 -17.94 21.30 5.74
C GLY A 269 -17.96 22.00 7.10
N ALA A 270 -17.59 21.23 8.11
CA ALA A 270 -17.41 21.68 9.49
C ALA A 270 -15.91 21.69 9.83
N TYR A 271 -15.44 22.76 10.45
CA TYR A 271 -14.04 22.93 10.84
C TYR A 271 -13.96 23.00 12.35
N THR A 272 -13.35 22.00 12.97
CA THR A 272 -13.41 21.80 14.42
C THR A 272 -12.02 21.57 15.03
N ARG A 273 -11.97 21.71 16.36
CA ARG A 273 -10.85 21.30 17.20
C ARG A 273 -11.42 20.50 18.39
N SER A 274 -11.83 19.25 18.12
CA SER A 274 -12.69 18.48 19.00
C SER A 274 -12.06 18.03 20.32
N LYS A 275 -10.74 17.87 20.37
CA LYS A 275 -9.99 17.49 21.59
C LYS A 275 -9.40 18.68 22.34
N GLU A 276 -9.61 19.88 21.87
CA GLU A 276 -9.12 21.05 22.55
C GLU A 276 -10.01 21.38 23.76
N ASN A 277 -9.44 21.35 24.94
CA ASN A 277 -10.19 21.43 26.20
C ASN A 277 -10.46 22.85 26.67
N GLY A 278 -10.11 23.87 25.91
CA GLY A 278 -10.21 25.26 26.39
C GLY A 278 -9.49 25.51 27.73
N GLN A 279 -8.53 24.66 28.07
CA GLN A 279 -7.78 24.78 29.32
C GLN A 279 -6.94 26.01 29.36
N ASN A 280 -6.81 26.61 30.54
CA ASN A 280 -6.02 27.81 30.76
C ASN A 280 -4.55 27.64 30.41
N ALA A 281 -3.86 28.74 30.20
CA ALA A 281 -2.48 28.82 29.78
C ALA A 281 -1.47 28.06 30.67
N GLU A 282 -1.80 27.81 31.93
CA GLU A 282 -0.89 27.18 32.89
C GLU A 282 -0.75 25.66 32.67
N ALA A 283 -1.80 25.01 32.21
CA ALA A 283 -1.80 23.56 32.06
C ALA A 283 -1.18 23.07 30.75
N SER A 284 -1.10 23.91 29.71
CA SER A 284 -0.79 23.47 28.34
C SER A 284 -0.02 24.51 27.50
N GLY A 285 0.52 25.52 28.12
CA GLY A 285 1.27 26.58 27.38
C GLY A 285 0.40 27.55 26.60
N GLY A 286 -0.88 27.70 26.95
CA GLY A 286 -1.81 28.60 26.31
C GLY A 286 -2.62 27.95 25.20
N ASN A 287 -3.90 27.82 25.40
CA ASN A 287 -4.78 27.00 24.63
C ASN A 287 -5.77 27.77 23.77
N SER A 288 -5.41 28.94 23.31
CA SER A 288 -6.23 29.71 22.40
C SER A 288 -5.69 29.66 20.99
N TYR A 289 -5.81 28.47 20.37
CA TYR A 289 -5.51 28.34 18.94
C TYR A 289 -6.80 28.41 18.13
N TYR A 290 -6.71 28.86 16.90
CA TYR A 290 -7.84 29.02 16.01
C TYR A 290 -8.12 27.75 15.21
N ASN A 291 -9.39 27.48 14.89
CA ASN A 291 -9.76 26.39 13.99
C ASN A 291 -9.17 26.60 12.60
N ILE A 292 -9.12 27.87 12.16
CA ILE A 292 -8.56 28.28 10.87
C ILE A 292 -7.57 29.40 11.12
N VAL A 293 -6.36 29.25 10.59
CA VAL A 293 -5.33 30.29 10.57
C VAL A 293 -5.05 30.66 9.12
N ASN A 294 -5.22 31.92 8.77
CA ASN A 294 -5.05 32.39 7.40
C ASN A 294 -3.97 33.45 7.29
N HIS A 295 -2.91 33.14 6.55
CA HIS A 295 -1.85 34.07 6.16
C HIS A 295 -1.89 34.43 4.66
N GLY A 296 -2.76 33.78 3.89
CA GLY A 296 -2.97 34.00 2.47
C GLY A 296 -4.31 34.66 2.18
N THR A 297 -4.98 34.18 1.14
CA THR A 297 -6.34 34.59 0.76
C THR A 297 -7.34 33.51 1.13
N MET A 298 -8.47 33.91 1.69
CA MET A 298 -9.52 32.96 2.06
C MET A 298 -10.92 33.53 1.80
N GLU A 299 -11.78 32.72 1.23
CA GLU A 299 -13.20 32.95 1.08
C GLU A 299 -13.99 31.88 1.85
N ILE A 300 -14.96 32.28 2.65
CA ILE A 300 -15.83 31.38 3.41
C ILE A 300 -17.26 31.65 3.01
N ASN A 301 -17.87 30.66 2.38
CA ASN A 301 -19.20 30.77 1.81
C ASN A 301 -20.30 30.22 2.75
N SER A 302 -21.54 30.38 2.35
CA SER A 302 -22.68 29.87 3.12
C SER A 302 -22.63 28.34 3.23
N GLY A 303 -23.07 27.78 4.37
CA GLY A 303 -23.02 26.35 4.63
C GLY A 303 -21.76 25.86 5.36
N VAL A 304 -20.76 26.72 5.53
CA VAL A 304 -19.58 26.42 6.33
C VAL A 304 -19.87 26.57 7.82
N SER A 305 -19.44 25.60 8.63
CA SER A 305 -19.49 25.65 10.08
C SER A 305 -18.08 25.70 10.68
N VAL A 306 -17.83 26.66 11.56
CA VAL A 306 -16.57 26.75 12.32
C VAL A 306 -16.91 26.71 13.79
N THR A 307 -16.61 25.59 14.43
CA THR A 307 -17.04 25.35 15.84
C THR A 307 -15.85 24.91 16.68
N GLN A 308 -15.66 25.59 17.79
CA GLN A 308 -14.70 25.17 18.81
C GLN A 308 -15.47 24.41 19.91
N ASN A 309 -15.14 23.16 20.10
CA ASN A 309 -15.69 22.33 21.17
C ASN A 309 -14.88 22.56 22.45
N SER A 310 -15.03 23.75 23.04
CA SER A 310 -14.59 23.92 24.43
C SER A 310 -15.71 23.51 25.34
N PRO A 311 -15.52 22.63 26.33
CA PRO A 311 -16.51 22.48 27.38
C PRO A 311 -16.73 23.84 28.05
N PRO A 312 -17.95 24.13 28.46
CA PRO A 312 -18.21 25.34 29.23
C PRO A 312 -17.33 25.34 30.49
N ALA A 313 -16.76 26.50 30.78
CA ALA A 313 -15.95 26.73 32.00
C ALA A 313 -16.76 26.45 33.26
#